data_44b6ef14b0218c591f3b926d3cbe5d6f
#
_entry.id   44b6ef14b0218c591f3b926d3cbe5d6f
#
_cell.length_a   1.000
_cell.length_b   1.000
_cell.length_c   1.000
_cell.angle_alpha   90.00
_cell.angle_beta   90.00
_cell.angle_gamma   90.00
#
_symmetry.space_group_name_H-M   'P 1'
#
loop_
_entity.id
_entity.type
_entity.pdbx_description
1 polymer ?
#
loop_
_entity_poly.entity_id
_entity_poly.type
_entity_poly.pdbx_seq_one_letter_code
_entity_poly.pdbx_strand_id
1 'polypeptide(L)'
;MFHGRIIVKTILKSAVAAATLLGFAALTPASAAVGACLITKTDTNPFFVKMKEGASAKATELGVDLKSYAGKIDGDNESQVAAIESCIADGVKGILLVPSDSKAIVDSVKKARDAGILVIALDTPLDPIDAADATFATDNFKAGELIGAWAKNMLGDKAMEAKIAYMDLNPSQPTVDVLRDQGFMKGFGIDLGDPNKIGDETDARNVCHDVTNGNEEGGLKAMENCLQKEPGISVVYTINEPAAVGAYQALKAVGKEKDVLIVSVDGGCPGVKAVAEGVIGATSQQYPLLMASMGIEAIKAFADTGEKPKVPEGLTFLDTGATLITDKPATGVESINTTDGTAKCWG
;
A
#
# COMPACT_ATOMS: atom_id res chain seq x y z
N MET A 1 73.91 81.38 39.93
CA MET A 1 73.39 82.38 38.98
C MET A 1 72.79 81.66 37.80
N PHE A 2 71.69 82.09 37.34
CA PHE A 2 70.87 81.74 36.21
C PHE A 2 69.89 80.58 36.37
N HIS A 3 68.69 81.05 36.28
CA HIS A 3 67.40 80.37 36.30
C HIS A 3 67.12 79.64 34.93
N GLY A 4 66.67 78.49 34.94
CA GLY A 4 66.14 77.78 33.75
C GLY A 4 64.68 77.27 34.07
N ARG A 5 63.68 77.93 33.52
CA ARG A 5 62.26 77.57 33.65
C ARG A 5 62.00 76.35 32.73
N ILE A 6 61.53 75.30 33.32
CA ILE A 6 61.01 74.14 32.60
C ILE A 6 59.49 74.35 32.35
N ILE A 7 59.11 74.34 31.07
CA ILE A 7 57.71 74.38 30.61
C ILE A 7 57.20 72.95 30.51
N VAL A 8 56.25 72.63 31.33
CA VAL A 8 55.56 71.33 31.26
C VAL A 8 54.49 71.43 30.18
N LYS A 9 54.64 70.62 29.09
CA LYS A 9 53.63 70.43 28.08
C LYS A 9 52.69 69.30 28.51
N THR A 10 51.42 69.62 28.78
CA THR A 10 50.36 68.66 29.04
C THR A 10 49.95 67.97 27.73
N ILE A 11 50.15 66.65 27.65
CA ILE A 11 49.68 65.84 26.54
C ILE A 11 48.33 65.28 26.90
N LEU A 12 47.31 65.75 26.17
CA LEU A 12 45.93 65.23 26.25
C LEU A 12 45.88 63.85 25.58
N LYS A 13 45.66 62.78 26.33
CA LYS A 13 45.42 61.43 25.80
C LYS A 13 43.94 61.27 25.47
N SER A 14 43.59 61.28 24.18
CA SER A 14 42.27 60.92 23.67
C SER A 14 42.15 59.41 23.75
N ALA A 15 41.30 58.87 24.60
CA ALA A 15 40.91 57.47 24.64
C ALA A 15 39.82 57.24 23.59
N VAL A 16 40.16 56.49 22.51
CA VAL A 16 39.20 55.97 21.54
C VAL A 16 38.58 54.70 22.14
N ALA A 17 37.31 54.76 22.54
CA ALA A 17 36.54 53.61 22.95
C ALA A 17 36.09 52.86 21.70
N ALA A 18 36.72 51.72 21.38
CA ALA A 18 36.26 50.79 20.38
C ALA A 18 35.11 49.96 20.97
N ALA A 19 33.89 50.28 20.58
CA ALA A 19 32.71 49.48 20.90
C ALA A 19 32.70 48.24 19.97
N THR A 20 33.12 47.09 20.51
CA THR A 20 32.94 45.79 19.87
C THR A 20 31.47 45.40 19.95
N LEU A 21 30.75 45.57 18.83
CA LEU A 21 29.41 44.97 18.61
C LEU A 21 29.62 43.47 18.45
N LEU A 22 29.46 42.70 19.54
CA LEU A 22 29.25 41.25 19.50
C LEU A 22 27.87 41.01 18.90
N GLY A 23 27.82 40.73 17.61
CA GLY A 23 26.65 40.21 16.93
C GLY A 23 26.28 38.83 17.52
N PHE A 24 25.28 38.80 18.37
CA PHE A 24 24.60 37.53 18.69
C PHE A 24 23.97 37.02 17.39
N ALA A 25 24.66 36.15 16.66
CA ALA A 25 23.99 35.28 15.68
C ALA A 25 23.00 34.41 16.49
N ALA A 26 21.72 34.72 16.40
CA ALA A 26 20.68 33.86 16.91
C ALA A 26 20.80 32.54 16.13
N LEU A 27 21.40 31.52 16.76
CA LEU A 27 21.30 30.14 16.33
C LEU A 27 19.81 29.80 16.41
N THR A 28 19.10 29.90 15.29
CA THR A 28 17.78 29.28 15.17
C THR A 28 18.01 27.80 15.46
N PRO A 29 17.32 27.22 16.47
CA PRO A 29 17.43 25.78 16.68
C PRO A 29 17.04 25.11 15.37
N ALA A 30 17.92 24.28 14.82
CA ALA A 30 17.54 23.42 13.71
C ALA A 30 16.34 22.61 14.20
N SER A 31 15.16 22.83 13.60
CA SER A 31 13.99 22.03 13.89
C SER A 31 14.40 20.58 13.66
N ALA A 32 14.28 19.73 14.68
CA ALA A 32 14.54 18.31 14.49
C ALA A 32 13.65 17.81 13.35
N ALA A 33 14.22 17.03 12.45
CA ALA A 33 13.47 16.47 11.34
C ALA A 33 12.26 15.68 11.89
N VAL A 34 11.12 15.78 11.20
CA VAL A 34 9.92 15.02 11.54
C VAL A 34 10.18 13.55 11.28
N GLY A 35 10.22 12.71 12.33
CA GLY A 35 10.39 11.26 12.18
C GLY A 35 9.10 10.59 11.70
N ALA A 36 9.23 9.65 10.77
CA ALA A 36 8.14 8.80 10.30
C ALA A 36 8.60 7.35 10.10
N CYS A 37 7.67 6.41 10.18
CA CYS A 37 7.90 5.03 9.81
C CYS A 37 6.98 4.61 8.65
N LEU A 38 7.51 3.75 7.76
CA LEU A 38 6.72 2.94 6.83
C LEU A 38 6.93 1.48 7.19
N ILE A 39 5.82 0.75 7.41
CA ILE A 39 5.84 -0.67 7.75
C ILE A 39 4.99 -1.41 6.70
N THR A 40 5.64 -2.21 5.86
CA THR A 40 4.97 -2.97 4.78
C THR A 40 4.86 -4.46 5.12
N LYS A 41 4.08 -5.22 4.34
CA LYS A 41 3.93 -6.66 4.54
C LYS A 41 5.21 -7.41 4.19
N THR A 42 5.87 -7.02 3.09
CA THR A 42 7.17 -7.57 2.65
C THR A 42 8.01 -6.48 1.99
N ASP A 43 9.29 -6.74 1.79
CA ASP A 43 10.21 -5.89 1.02
C ASP A 43 10.53 -6.45 -0.39
N THR A 44 9.91 -7.57 -0.76
CA THR A 44 10.13 -8.28 -2.04
C THR A 44 8.99 -8.12 -3.02
N ASN A 45 7.75 -7.91 -2.55
CA ASN A 45 6.61 -7.68 -3.44
C ASN A 45 6.76 -6.31 -4.14
N PRO A 46 6.70 -6.26 -5.50
CA PRO A 46 6.87 -5.02 -6.27
C PRO A 46 5.97 -3.87 -5.83
N PHE A 47 4.74 -4.15 -5.40
CA PHE A 47 3.80 -3.15 -4.89
C PHE A 47 4.36 -2.40 -3.69
N PHE A 48 4.91 -3.12 -2.70
CA PHE A 48 5.48 -2.51 -1.50
C PHE A 48 6.85 -1.86 -1.76
N VAL A 49 7.62 -2.39 -2.71
CA VAL A 49 8.85 -1.72 -3.17
C VAL A 49 8.52 -0.34 -3.73
N LYS A 50 7.49 -0.22 -4.58
CA LYS A 50 7.06 1.07 -5.14
C LYS A 50 6.41 1.98 -4.09
N MET A 51 5.67 1.43 -3.16
CA MET A 51 5.15 2.19 -2.01
C MET A 51 6.29 2.84 -1.21
N LYS A 52 7.35 2.09 -0.93
CA LYS A 52 8.56 2.60 -0.26
C LYS A 52 9.28 3.67 -1.07
N GLU A 53 9.38 3.50 -2.39
CA GLU A 53 9.95 4.52 -3.28
C GLU A 53 9.15 5.83 -3.20
N GLY A 54 7.82 5.76 -3.28
CA GLY A 54 6.93 6.92 -3.16
C GLY A 54 7.05 7.62 -1.80
N ALA A 55 7.05 6.85 -0.71
CA ALA A 55 7.28 7.38 0.64
C ALA A 55 8.64 8.07 0.76
N SER A 56 9.72 7.44 0.27
CA SER A 56 11.08 7.95 0.38
C SER A 56 11.28 9.23 -0.43
N ALA A 57 10.71 9.30 -1.63
CA ALA A 57 10.75 10.49 -2.48
C ALA A 57 10.06 11.68 -1.79
N LYS A 58 8.84 11.46 -1.28
CA LYS A 58 8.07 12.50 -0.58
C LYS A 58 8.71 12.89 0.75
N ALA A 59 9.26 11.94 1.50
CA ALA A 59 9.99 12.21 2.74
C ALA A 59 11.21 13.11 2.49
N THR A 60 11.96 12.84 1.42
CA THR A 60 13.10 13.68 1.00
C THR A 60 12.64 15.10 0.64
N GLU A 61 11.57 15.21 -0.14
CA GLU A 61 10.99 16.50 -0.55
C GLU A 61 10.58 17.36 0.65
N LEU A 62 9.97 16.74 1.68
CA LEU A 62 9.43 17.45 2.85
C LEU A 62 10.38 17.51 4.06
N GLY A 63 11.58 16.97 3.95
CA GLY A 63 12.54 16.92 5.07
C GLY A 63 12.08 16.04 6.23
N VAL A 64 11.38 14.94 5.92
CA VAL A 64 10.93 13.92 6.88
C VAL A 64 12.00 12.83 6.99
N ASP A 65 12.36 12.46 8.23
CA ASP A 65 13.27 11.34 8.52
C ASP A 65 12.47 10.03 8.51
N LEU A 66 12.51 9.29 7.39
CA LEU A 66 11.73 8.08 7.17
C LEU A 66 12.54 6.83 7.48
N LYS A 67 12.04 6.02 8.41
CA LYS A 67 12.49 4.64 8.64
C LYS A 67 11.54 3.66 7.97
N SER A 68 12.06 2.61 7.33
CA SER A 68 11.24 1.60 6.65
C SER A 68 11.50 0.22 7.23
N TYR A 69 10.42 -0.50 7.50
CA TYR A 69 10.39 -1.87 8.00
C TYR A 69 9.48 -2.73 7.12
N ALA A 70 9.68 -4.04 7.17
CA ALA A 70 8.82 -4.99 6.46
C ALA A 70 8.74 -6.31 7.24
N GLY A 71 7.66 -7.06 7.05
CA GLY A 71 7.60 -8.46 7.42
C GLY A 71 8.48 -9.32 6.50
N LYS A 72 8.77 -10.54 6.91
CA LYS A 72 9.56 -11.52 6.13
C LYS A 72 8.73 -12.17 5.03
N ILE A 73 7.46 -12.39 5.32
CA ILE A 73 6.45 -12.94 4.40
C ILE A 73 5.13 -12.20 4.62
N ASP A 74 4.20 -12.30 3.68
CA ASP A 74 2.83 -11.83 3.92
C ASP A 74 2.22 -12.67 5.07
N GLY A 75 1.54 -11.98 6.01
CA GLY A 75 1.05 -12.61 7.25
C GLY A 75 2.02 -12.53 8.44
N ASP A 76 3.26 -12.01 8.28
CA ASP A 76 4.22 -11.84 9.40
C ASP A 76 3.83 -10.65 10.30
N ASN A 77 2.81 -10.86 11.12
CA ASN A 77 2.35 -9.86 12.09
C ASN A 77 3.38 -9.57 13.18
N GLU A 78 4.18 -10.57 13.59
CA GLU A 78 5.17 -10.42 14.68
C GLU A 78 6.24 -9.38 14.33
N SER A 79 6.81 -9.45 13.14
CA SER A 79 7.78 -8.46 12.67
C SER A 79 7.18 -7.05 12.58
N GLN A 80 5.89 -6.92 12.22
CA GLN A 80 5.21 -5.63 12.19
C GLN A 80 4.97 -5.06 13.60
N VAL A 81 4.61 -5.89 14.57
CA VAL A 81 4.51 -5.50 15.99
C VAL A 81 5.85 -4.95 16.48
N ALA A 82 6.96 -5.66 16.25
CA ALA A 82 8.29 -5.21 16.64
C ALA A 82 8.69 -3.89 15.96
N ALA A 83 8.30 -3.69 14.69
CA ALA A 83 8.52 -2.44 13.96
C ALA A 83 7.74 -1.27 14.58
N ILE A 84 6.47 -1.47 14.95
CA ILE A 84 5.67 -0.43 15.64
C ILE A 84 6.31 -0.07 16.97
N GLU A 85 6.75 -1.05 17.77
CA GLU A 85 7.43 -0.79 19.05
C GLU A 85 8.73 0.01 18.86
N SER A 86 9.50 -0.29 17.81
CA SER A 86 10.69 0.48 17.44
C SER A 86 10.35 1.92 17.08
N CYS A 87 9.30 2.14 16.31
CA CYS A 87 8.83 3.47 15.92
C CYS A 87 8.33 4.29 17.14
N ILE A 88 7.66 3.63 18.09
CA ILE A 88 7.26 4.26 19.37
C ILE A 88 8.51 4.67 20.16
N ALA A 89 9.49 3.79 20.30
CA ALA A 89 10.74 4.08 21.02
C ALA A 89 11.55 5.21 20.38
N ASP A 90 11.52 5.34 19.06
CA ASP A 90 12.15 6.43 18.32
C ASP A 90 11.40 7.76 18.43
N GLY A 91 10.18 7.78 18.95
CA GLY A 91 9.37 8.98 19.14
C GLY A 91 8.96 9.64 17.83
N VAL A 92 8.70 8.85 16.77
CA VAL A 92 8.27 9.35 15.45
C VAL A 92 6.93 10.08 15.55
N LYS A 93 6.61 10.92 14.58
CA LYS A 93 5.34 11.66 14.52
C LYS A 93 4.23 10.88 13.84
N GLY A 94 4.59 9.92 12.98
CA GLY A 94 3.60 9.10 12.30
C GLY A 94 4.14 7.76 11.83
N ILE A 95 3.22 6.82 11.66
CA ILE A 95 3.44 5.49 11.13
C ILE A 95 2.49 5.27 9.95
N LEU A 96 3.05 4.88 8.80
CA LEU A 96 2.33 4.34 7.67
C LEU A 96 2.42 2.82 7.77
N LEU A 97 1.27 2.15 7.90
CA LEU A 97 1.20 0.70 8.13
C LEU A 97 0.39 0.01 7.04
N VAL A 98 0.97 -1.00 6.40
CA VAL A 98 0.23 -1.97 5.58
C VAL A 98 0.08 -3.25 6.40
N PRO A 99 -1.04 -3.49 7.09
CA PRO A 99 -1.14 -4.59 8.04
C PRO A 99 -1.16 -5.96 7.33
N SER A 100 -0.36 -6.89 7.81
CA SER A 100 -0.37 -8.30 7.38
C SER A 100 -1.57 -9.07 7.96
N ASP A 101 -2.00 -8.67 9.17
CA ASP A 101 -3.22 -9.14 9.83
C ASP A 101 -3.98 -7.91 10.34
N SER A 102 -5.17 -7.69 9.77
CA SER A 102 -5.98 -6.49 10.06
C SER A 102 -6.51 -6.42 11.48
N LYS A 103 -6.59 -7.55 12.18
CA LYS A 103 -7.12 -7.66 13.56
C LYS A 103 -6.01 -7.76 14.60
N ALA A 104 -5.07 -8.68 14.39
CA ALA A 104 -4.03 -8.97 15.39
C ALA A 104 -3.09 -7.79 15.66
N ILE A 105 -2.94 -6.86 14.71
CA ILE A 105 -2.06 -5.68 14.85
C ILE A 105 -2.71 -4.55 15.67
N VAL A 106 -4.03 -4.56 15.90
CA VAL A 106 -4.81 -3.45 16.45
C VAL A 106 -4.29 -2.97 17.82
N ASP A 107 -3.93 -3.89 18.71
CA ASP A 107 -3.41 -3.53 20.03
C ASP A 107 -2.08 -2.77 19.94
N SER A 108 -1.21 -3.10 18.98
CA SER A 108 0.05 -2.39 18.74
C SER A 108 -0.20 -1.01 18.12
N VAL A 109 -1.15 -0.90 17.21
CA VAL A 109 -1.61 0.39 16.67
C VAL A 109 -2.16 1.28 17.79
N LYS A 110 -2.98 0.72 18.68
CA LYS A 110 -3.49 1.47 19.84
C LYS A 110 -2.36 2.01 20.71
N LYS A 111 -1.33 1.21 21.01
CA LYS A 111 -0.16 1.68 21.78
C LYS A 111 0.53 2.86 21.10
N ALA A 112 0.70 2.83 19.78
CA ALA A 112 1.30 3.93 19.02
C ALA A 112 0.44 5.22 19.11
N ARG A 113 -0.88 5.09 18.94
CA ARG A 113 -1.83 6.20 19.05
C ARG A 113 -1.88 6.78 20.47
N ASP A 114 -1.84 5.93 21.50
CA ASP A 114 -1.78 6.37 22.92
C ASP A 114 -0.47 7.12 23.23
N ALA A 115 0.62 6.83 22.49
CA ALA A 115 1.87 7.58 22.55
C ALA A 115 1.84 8.91 21.74
N GLY A 116 0.70 9.27 21.15
CA GLY A 116 0.52 10.51 20.38
C GLY A 116 1.08 10.44 18.96
N ILE A 117 1.30 9.24 18.41
CA ILE A 117 1.77 9.01 17.07
C ILE A 117 0.57 8.86 16.12
N LEU A 118 0.57 9.58 15.01
CA LEU A 118 -0.44 9.43 13.96
C LEU A 118 -0.24 8.07 13.27
N VAL A 119 -1.27 7.23 13.21
CA VAL A 119 -1.22 5.96 12.49
C VAL A 119 -2.17 5.98 11.30
N ILE A 120 -1.61 5.81 10.10
CA ILE A 120 -2.35 5.74 8.85
C ILE A 120 -2.20 4.33 8.29
N ALA A 121 -3.32 3.62 8.10
CA ALA A 121 -3.34 2.38 7.36
C ALA A 121 -3.23 2.66 5.85
N LEU A 122 -2.35 1.96 5.15
CA LEU A 122 -2.22 2.03 3.71
C LEU A 122 -2.69 0.72 3.07
N ASP A 123 -3.35 0.80 1.90
CA ASP A 123 -3.78 -0.36 1.09
C ASP A 123 -4.79 -1.28 1.79
N THR A 124 -4.46 -1.76 2.97
CA THR A 124 -5.21 -2.74 3.75
C THR A 124 -5.82 -2.07 4.98
N PRO A 125 -7.16 -1.89 5.05
CA PRO A 125 -7.83 -1.37 6.25
C PRO A 125 -7.60 -2.26 7.48
N LEU A 126 -7.60 -1.66 8.67
CA LEU A 126 -7.71 -2.40 9.92
C LEU A 126 -9.13 -2.91 10.15
N ASP A 127 -9.30 -3.83 11.05
CA ASP A 127 -10.60 -4.32 11.52
C ASP A 127 -10.65 -4.26 13.07
N PRO A 128 -11.38 -3.26 13.61
CA PRO A 128 -12.22 -2.27 12.92
C PRO A 128 -11.41 -1.15 12.22
N ILE A 129 -11.98 -0.54 11.19
CA ILE A 129 -11.30 0.46 10.35
C ILE A 129 -10.87 1.71 11.13
N ASP A 130 -11.61 2.09 12.17
CA ASP A 130 -11.32 3.23 13.05
C ASP A 130 -10.20 2.96 14.09
N ALA A 131 -9.65 1.75 14.08
CA ALA A 131 -8.43 1.46 14.85
C ALA A 131 -7.22 2.27 14.38
N ALA A 132 -7.15 2.65 13.09
CA ALA A 132 -6.22 3.67 12.59
C ALA A 132 -6.82 5.09 12.71
N ASP A 133 -5.98 6.12 12.59
CA ASP A 133 -6.44 7.51 12.53
C ASP A 133 -7.01 7.88 11.16
N ALA A 134 -6.53 7.22 10.11
CA ALA A 134 -7.05 7.28 8.75
C ALA A 134 -6.62 6.03 7.97
N THR A 135 -7.31 5.77 6.87
CA THR A 135 -6.93 4.74 5.89
C THR A 135 -6.83 5.38 4.50
N PHE A 136 -5.71 5.16 3.80
CA PHE A 136 -5.52 5.57 2.40
C PHE A 136 -5.33 4.30 1.56
N ALA A 137 -6.30 4.01 0.71
CA ALA A 137 -6.35 2.74 0.00
C ALA A 137 -7.08 2.88 -1.33
N THR A 138 -6.93 1.90 -2.19
CA THR A 138 -7.86 1.62 -3.28
C THR A 138 -9.20 1.16 -2.69
N ASP A 139 -10.32 1.46 -3.34
CA ASP A 139 -11.56 0.71 -3.11
C ASP A 139 -11.37 -0.74 -3.58
N ASN A 140 -10.91 -1.58 -2.64
CA ASN A 140 -10.57 -2.98 -2.91
C ASN A 140 -11.79 -3.82 -3.32
N PHE A 141 -12.98 -3.50 -2.78
CA PHE A 141 -14.21 -4.15 -3.22
C PHE A 141 -14.51 -3.80 -4.68
N LYS A 142 -14.39 -2.53 -5.04
CA LYS A 142 -14.58 -2.07 -6.42
C LYS A 142 -13.55 -2.67 -7.38
N ALA A 143 -12.29 -2.77 -6.95
CA ALA A 143 -11.24 -3.41 -7.75
C ALA A 143 -11.58 -4.87 -8.08
N GLY A 144 -12.06 -5.63 -7.09
CA GLY A 144 -12.56 -6.99 -7.28
C GLY A 144 -13.82 -7.02 -8.18
N GLU A 145 -14.79 -6.14 -7.93
CA GLU A 145 -16.04 -6.06 -8.72
C GLU A 145 -15.75 -5.84 -10.22
N LEU A 146 -14.80 -4.98 -10.55
CA LEU A 146 -14.43 -4.69 -11.93
C LEU A 146 -13.91 -5.94 -12.66
N ILE A 147 -12.97 -6.68 -12.06
CA ILE A 147 -12.41 -7.89 -12.68
C ILE A 147 -13.43 -9.03 -12.71
N GLY A 148 -14.32 -9.13 -11.72
CA GLY A 148 -15.40 -10.12 -11.70
C GLY A 148 -16.44 -9.86 -12.78
N ALA A 149 -16.92 -8.62 -12.92
CA ALA A 149 -17.85 -8.22 -13.95
C ALA A 149 -17.28 -8.41 -15.35
N TRP A 150 -15.99 -8.08 -15.53
CA TRP A 150 -15.30 -8.32 -16.78
C TRP A 150 -15.21 -9.82 -17.11
N ALA A 151 -14.78 -10.64 -16.17
CA ALA A 151 -14.66 -12.10 -16.36
C ALA A 151 -15.99 -12.73 -16.72
N LYS A 152 -17.08 -12.38 -16.05
CA LYS A 152 -18.43 -12.81 -16.39
C LYS A 152 -18.79 -12.45 -17.82
N ASN A 153 -18.53 -11.22 -18.25
CA ASN A 153 -18.83 -10.79 -19.62
C ASN A 153 -18.02 -11.58 -20.65
N MET A 154 -16.73 -11.86 -20.38
CA MET A 154 -15.88 -12.64 -21.31
C MET A 154 -16.39 -14.06 -21.49
N LEU A 155 -16.96 -14.66 -20.46
CA LEU A 155 -17.50 -16.01 -20.52
C LEU A 155 -18.91 -16.07 -21.14
N GLY A 156 -19.68 -14.97 -21.08
CA GLY A 156 -21.08 -14.95 -21.53
C GLY A 156 -21.90 -16.04 -20.85
N ASP A 157 -22.64 -16.83 -21.63
CA ASP A 157 -23.49 -17.91 -21.10
C ASP A 157 -22.71 -18.97 -20.30
N LYS A 158 -21.44 -19.19 -20.63
CA LYS A 158 -20.56 -20.12 -19.89
C LYS A 158 -20.27 -19.69 -18.47
N ALA A 159 -20.54 -18.43 -18.08
CA ALA A 159 -20.35 -17.94 -16.73
C ALA A 159 -21.21 -18.70 -15.69
N MET A 160 -22.33 -19.28 -16.13
CA MET A 160 -23.21 -20.08 -15.24
C MET A 160 -22.63 -21.46 -14.91
N GLU A 161 -21.71 -21.97 -15.73
CA GLU A 161 -21.06 -23.26 -15.58
C GLU A 161 -19.59 -23.10 -15.20
N ALA A 162 -19.15 -21.87 -14.90
CA ALA A 162 -17.76 -21.61 -14.57
C ALA A 162 -17.34 -22.36 -13.30
N LYS A 163 -16.10 -22.82 -13.27
CA LYS A 163 -15.42 -23.38 -12.11
C LYS A 163 -14.31 -22.42 -11.73
N ILE A 164 -14.44 -21.81 -10.57
CA ILE A 164 -13.60 -20.68 -10.16
C ILE A 164 -12.67 -21.13 -9.03
N ALA A 165 -11.38 -20.89 -9.23
CA ALA A 165 -10.37 -21.00 -8.19
C ALA A 165 -9.98 -19.60 -7.69
N TYR A 166 -9.87 -19.46 -6.37
CA TYR A 166 -9.50 -18.26 -5.68
C TYR A 166 -8.09 -18.42 -5.11
N MET A 167 -7.21 -17.51 -5.53
CA MET A 167 -5.82 -17.46 -5.09
C MET A 167 -5.70 -16.35 -4.03
N ASP A 168 -6.06 -16.72 -2.78
CA ASP A 168 -6.18 -15.83 -1.64
C ASP A 168 -4.82 -15.38 -1.10
N LEU A 169 -4.80 -14.37 -0.23
CA LEU A 169 -3.56 -13.79 0.26
C LEU A 169 -2.88 -14.66 1.32
N ASN A 170 -3.44 -14.72 2.52
CA ASN A 170 -2.86 -15.47 3.63
C ASN A 170 -3.94 -15.97 4.61
N PRO A 171 -3.60 -16.92 5.52
CA PRO A 171 -4.60 -17.54 6.40
C PRO A 171 -5.29 -16.60 7.39
N SER A 172 -4.78 -15.39 7.64
CA SER A 172 -5.43 -14.42 8.53
C SER A 172 -6.61 -13.70 7.86
N GLN A 173 -6.79 -13.86 6.54
CA GLN A 173 -7.83 -13.21 5.74
C GLN A 173 -7.89 -11.70 6.02
N PRO A 174 -6.81 -10.94 5.73
CA PRO A 174 -6.80 -9.50 5.99
C PRO A 174 -7.88 -8.81 5.15
N THR A 175 -8.34 -7.65 5.58
CA THR A 175 -9.48 -6.96 4.98
C THR A 175 -9.34 -6.73 3.47
N VAL A 176 -8.12 -6.51 2.96
CA VAL A 176 -7.86 -6.38 1.52
C VAL A 176 -8.21 -7.65 0.75
N ASP A 177 -7.92 -8.80 1.33
CA ASP A 177 -8.23 -10.13 0.75
C ASP A 177 -9.75 -10.33 0.67
N VAL A 178 -10.42 -10.18 1.81
CA VAL A 178 -11.88 -10.29 1.89
C VAL A 178 -12.57 -9.34 0.91
N LEU A 179 -12.17 -8.06 0.89
CA LEU A 179 -12.82 -7.06 0.03
C LEU A 179 -12.65 -7.36 -1.47
N ARG A 180 -11.46 -7.76 -1.92
CA ARG A 180 -11.22 -8.09 -3.34
C ARG A 180 -11.97 -9.33 -3.76
N ASP A 181 -11.96 -10.37 -2.94
CA ASP A 181 -12.65 -11.63 -3.16
C ASP A 181 -14.18 -11.40 -3.25
N GLN A 182 -14.76 -10.77 -2.24
CA GLN A 182 -16.19 -10.43 -2.21
C GLN A 182 -16.59 -9.51 -3.38
N GLY A 183 -15.72 -8.56 -3.72
CA GLY A 183 -15.89 -7.72 -4.91
C GLY A 183 -15.93 -8.55 -6.19
N PHE A 184 -14.97 -9.46 -6.39
CA PHE A 184 -14.95 -10.36 -7.55
C PHE A 184 -16.24 -11.18 -7.63
N MET A 185 -16.65 -11.83 -6.56
CA MET A 185 -17.89 -12.60 -6.51
C MET A 185 -19.11 -11.75 -6.87
N LYS A 186 -19.23 -10.54 -6.29
CA LYS A 186 -20.29 -9.59 -6.63
C LYS A 186 -20.33 -9.26 -8.12
N GLY A 187 -19.19 -8.90 -8.70
CA GLY A 187 -19.06 -8.59 -10.11
C GLY A 187 -19.41 -9.77 -11.01
N PHE A 188 -18.97 -10.97 -10.63
CA PHE A 188 -19.25 -12.21 -11.33
C PHE A 188 -20.73 -12.66 -11.20
N GLY A 189 -21.44 -12.15 -10.19
CA GLY A 189 -22.85 -12.50 -9.93
C GLY A 189 -22.98 -13.77 -9.09
N ILE A 190 -22.14 -13.91 -8.10
CA ILE A 190 -22.16 -14.94 -7.06
C ILE A 190 -22.72 -14.31 -5.77
N ASP A 191 -23.51 -15.06 -5.01
CA ASP A 191 -23.98 -14.65 -3.70
C ASP A 191 -22.84 -14.68 -2.69
N LEU A 192 -22.65 -13.56 -1.96
CA LEU A 192 -21.49 -13.34 -1.11
C LEU A 192 -21.51 -14.14 0.21
N GLY A 193 -22.66 -14.69 0.62
CA GLY A 193 -22.80 -15.24 1.97
C GLY A 193 -22.62 -14.14 3.03
N ASP A 194 -21.68 -14.29 3.95
CA ASP A 194 -21.25 -13.24 4.87
C ASP A 194 -20.19 -12.35 4.18
N PRO A 195 -20.49 -11.07 3.87
CA PRO A 195 -19.57 -10.20 3.12
C PRO A 195 -18.27 -9.87 3.87
N ASN A 196 -18.09 -10.35 5.09
CA ASN A 196 -16.87 -10.15 5.88
C ASN A 196 -16.00 -11.41 5.97
N LYS A 197 -16.31 -12.44 5.17
CA LYS A 197 -15.60 -13.72 5.18
C LYS A 197 -15.25 -14.18 3.77
N ILE A 198 -14.32 -15.11 3.69
CA ILE A 198 -13.95 -15.87 2.50
C ILE A 198 -14.24 -17.35 2.79
N GLY A 199 -14.86 -18.04 1.83
CA GLY A 199 -15.00 -19.50 1.83
C GLY A 199 -16.23 -20.01 2.59
N ASP A 200 -17.23 -19.16 2.87
CA ASP A 200 -18.54 -19.57 3.41
C ASP A 200 -19.66 -19.56 2.35
N GLU A 201 -19.30 -19.23 1.11
CA GLU A 201 -20.20 -19.18 -0.03
C GLU A 201 -20.64 -20.59 -0.44
N THR A 202 -21.92 -20.72 -0.79
CA THR A 202 -22.50 -22.01 -1.18
C THR A 202 -22.66 -22.21 -2.69
N ASP A 203 -22.24 -21.23 -3.49
CA ASP A 203 -22.31 -21.30 -4.95
C ASP A 203 -21.38 -22.41 -5.50
N ALA A 204 -21.94 -23.35 -6.23
CA ALA A 204 -21.21 -24.49 -6.75
C ALA A 204 -20.10 -24.13 -7.77
N ARG A 205 -20.06 -22.88 -8.23
CA ARG A 205 -18.97 -22.38 -9.11
C ARG A 205 -17.68 -22.10 -8.33
N ASN A 206 -17.76 -21.86 -7.03
CA ASN A 206 -16.58 -21.70 -6.16
C ASN A 206 -16.01 -23.08 -5.82
N VAL A 207 -14.97 -23.51 -6.53
CA VAL A 207 -14.50 -24.90 -6.43
C VAL A 207 -13.21 -25.05 -5.62
N CYS A 208 -12.48 -23.96 -5.44
CA CYS A 208 -11.22 -23.99 -4.68
C CYS A 208 -10.84 -22.60 -4.15
N HIS A 209 -10.46 -22.55 -2.88
CA HIS A 209 -9.71 -21.47 -2.26
C HIS A 209 -8.35 -22.02 -1.79
N ASP A 210 -7.26 -21.32 -2.07
CA ASP A 210 -5.95 -21.64 -1.52
C ASP A 210 -5.09 -20.38 -1.39
N VAL A 211 -4.17 -20.36 -0.41
CA VAL A 211 -3.39 -19.19 -0.06
C VAL A 211 -2.09 -19.10 -0.84
N THR A 212 -1.73 -17.89 -1.27
CA THR A 212 -0.55 -17.62 -2.11
C THR A 212 0.56 -16.88 -1.39
N ASN A 213 0.31 -16.33 -0.21
CA ASN A 213 1.17 -15.35 0.45
C ASN A 213 1.54 -14.17 -0.48
N GLY A 214 0.69 -13.86 -1.45
CA GLY A 214 0.81 -12.76 -2.39
C GLY A 214 2.05 -12.82 -3.29
N ASN A 215 2.60 -14.00 -3.55
CA ASN A 215 3.83 -14.18 -4.33
C ASN A 215 3.69 -15.28 -5.39
N GLU A 216 4.68 -15.33 -6.31
CA GLU A 216 4.67 -16.21 -7.46
C GLU A 216 4.76 -17.70 -7.07
N GLU A 217 5.63 -18.06 -6.13
CA GLU A 217 5.78 -19.44 -5.65
C GLU A 217 4.48 -19.94 -5.00
N GLY A 218 3.86 -19.10 -4.18
CA GLY A 218 2.58 -19.40 -3.55
C GLY A 218 1.46 -19.54 -4.57
N GLY A 219 1.40 -18.67 -5.58
CA GLY A 219 0.43 -18.74 -6.69
C GLY A 219 0.58 -20.02 -7.50
N LEU A 220 1.81 -20.43 -7.80
CA LEU A 220 2.11 -21.71 -8.46
C LEU A 220 1.55 -22.89 -7.64
N LYS A 221 1.92 -22.97 -6.36
CA LYS A 221 1.51 -24.06 -5.48
C LYS A 221 0.01 -24.11 -5.26
N ALA A 222 -0.61 -22.96 -5.00
CA ALA A 222 -2.06 -22.86 -4.80
C ALA A 222 -2.83 -23.34 -6.05
N MET A 223 -2.39 -22.93 -7.23
CA MET A 223 -3.01 -23.37 -8.48
C MET A 223 -2.82 -24.88 -8.74
N GLU A 224 -1.64 -25.44 -8.46
CA GLU A 224 -1.40 -26.88 -8.53
C GLU A 224 -2.36 -27.65 -7.60
N ASN A 225 -2.53 -27.18 -6.36
CA ASN A 225 -3.47 -27.78 -5.40
C ASN A 225 -4.91 -27.70 -5.92
N CYS A 226 -5.34 -26.56 -6.45
CA CYS A 226 -6.67 -26.38 -6.98
C CYS A 226 -6.93 -27.26 -8.22
N LEU A 227 -5.95 -27.42 -9.11
CA LEU A 227 -6.05 -28.30 -10.27
C LEU A 227 -6.16 -29.78 -9.90
N GLN A 228 -5.58 -30.20 -8.77
CA GLN A 228 -5.73 -31.55 -8.23
C GLN A 228 -7.14 -31.79 -7.69
N LYS A 229 -7.76 -30.78 -7.05
CA LYS A 229 -9.14 -30.86 -6.54
C LYS A 229 -10.17 -30.82 -7.66
N GLU A 230 -9.98 -29.91 -8.62
CA GLU A 230 -10.91 -29.66 -9.72
C GLU A 230 -10.14 -29.39 -11.03
N PRO A 231 -9.92 -30.44 -11.84
CA PRO A 231 -9.24 -30.30 -13.12
C PRO A 231 -9.99 -29.43 -14.16
N GLY A 232 -11.28 -29.18 -13.94
CA GLY A 232 -12.14 -28.43 -14.85
C GLY A 232 -12.19 -26.92 -14.59
N ILE A 233 -11.31 -26.36 -13.78
CA ILE A 233 -11.23 -24.91 -13.52
C ILE A 233 -11.20 -24.15 -14.83
N SER A 234 -12.01 -23.11 -14.95
CA SER A 234 -12.14 -22.24 -16.12
C SER A 234 -11.86 -20.76 -15.84
N VAL A 235 -11.88 -20.36 -14.56
CA VAL A 235 -11.55 -19.01 -14.11
C VAL A 235 -10.64 -19.09 -12.90
N VAL A 236 -9.64 -18.22 -12.85
CA VAL A 236 -8.78 -18.00 -11.69
C VAL A 236 -8.85 -16.53 -11.30
N TYR A 237 -9.38 -16.28 -10.11
CA TYR A 237 -9.21 -15.01 -9.43
C TYR A 237 -7.89 -15.04 -8.67
N THR A 238 -7.12 -13.97 -8.72
CA THR A 238 -5.90 -13.84 -7.94
C THR A 238 -5.89 -12.52 -7.17
N ILE A 239 -5.44 -12.61 -5.91
CA ILE A 239 -5.35 -11.46 -5.02
C ILE A 239 -4.44 -10.34 -5.56
N ASN A 240 -3.40 -10.72 -6.33
CA ASN A 240 -2.43 -9.82 -6.94
C ASN A 240 -1.73 -10.43 -8.15
N GLU A 241 -1.00 -9.62 -8.91
CA GLU A 241 -0.30 -10.04 -10.13
C GLU A 241 0.83 -11.05 -9.91
N PRO A 242 1.65 -10.99 -8.86
CA PRO A 242 2.62 -12.05 -8.60
C PRO A 242 1.98 -13.44 -8.46
N ALA A 243 0.86 -13.55 -7.73
CA ALA A 243 0.11 -14.80 -7.63
C ALA A 243 -0.44 -15.26 -8.98
N ALA A 244 -0.90 -14.32 -9.85
CA ALA A 244 -1.38 -14.62 -11.19
C ALA A 244 -0.29 -15.22 -12.08
N VAL A 245 0.94 -14.71 -12.01
CA VAL A 245 2.09 -15.26 -12.75
C VAL A 245 2.37 -16.69 -12.32
N GLY A 246 2.36 -16.97 -11.02
CA GLY A 246 2.53 -18.33 -10.50
C GLY A 246 1.40 -19.27 -10.95
N ALA A 247 0.14 -18.82 -10.84
CA ALA A 247 -1.00 -19.61 -11.31
C ALA A 247 -0.91 -19.93 -12.82
N TYR A 248 -0.48 -18.96 -13.62
CA TYR A 248 -0.26 -19.19 -15.06
C TYR A 248 0.82 -20.25 -15.32
N GLN A 249 1.90 -20.28 -14.54
CA GLN A 249 2.96 -21.30 -14.69
C GLN A 249 2.42 -22.70 -14.38
N ALA A 250 1.59 -22.87 -13.34
CA ALA A 250 0.94 -24.14 -13.04
C ALA A 250 0.03 -24.60 -14.18
N LEU A 251 -0.79 -23.70 -14.73
CA LEU A 251 -1.65 -23.99 -15.87
C LEU A 251 -0.86 -24.38 -17.10
N LYS A 252 0.24 -23.68 -17.38
CA LYS A 252 1.14 -23.98 -18.51
C LYS A 252 1.79 -25.35 -18.37
N ALA A 253 2.17 -25.76 -17.17
CA ALA A 253 2.77 -27.08 -16.93
C ALA A 253 1.84 -28.24 -17.32
N VAL A 254 0.51 -28.00 -17.29
CA VAL A 254 -0.51 -28.99 -17.68
C VAL A 254 -1.20 -28.68 -19.01
N GLY A 255 -0.71 -27.67 -19.75
CA GLY A 255 -1.22 -27.30 -21.09
C GLY A 255 -2.59 -26.65 -21.09
N LYS A 256 -2.99 -25.98 -20.00
CA LYS A 256 -4.31 -25.33 -19.82
C LYS A 256 -4.27 -23.81 -19.83
N GLU A 257 -3.13 -23.21 -20.06
CA GLU A 257 -2.92 -21.76 -19.98
C GLU A 257 -3.78 -20.94 -20.97
N LYS A 258 -4.33 -21.59 -22.00
CA LYS A 258 -5.22 -20.97 -23.00
C LYS A 258 -6.71 -21.20 -22.74
N ASP A 259 -7.02 -22.17 -21.88
CA ASP A 259 -8.39 -22.60 -21.61
C ASP A 259 -8.95 -21.94 -20.33
N VAL A 260 -8.10 -21.37 -19.51
CA VAL A 260 -8.43 -20.79 -18.21
C VAL A 260 -8.24 -19.28 -18.25
N LEU A 261 -9.26 -18.55 -17.81
CA LEU A 261 -9.25 -17.10 -17.71
C LEU A 261 -8.66 -16.67 -16.36
N ILE A 262 -7.56 -15.92 -16.37
CA ILE A 262 -6.96 -15.35 -15.15
C ILE A 262 -7.32 -13.87 -15.05
N VAL A 263 -7.75 -13.42 -13.87
CA VAL A 263 -7.94 -12.01 -13.56
C VAL A 263 -7.21 -11.65 -12.26
N SER A 264 -6.77 -10.40 -12.15
CA SER A 264 -5.90 -9.97 -11.06
C SER A 264 -6.11 -8.51 -10.64
N VAL A 265 -5.36 -8.09 -9.63
CA VAL A 265 -5.29 -6.71 -9.15
C VAL A 265 -3.81 -6.33 -9.06
N ASP A 266 -3.48 -5.09 -9.28
CA ASP A 266 -2.30 -4.27 -9.03
C ASP A 266 -2.06 -3.22 -10.12
N GLY A 267 -2.03 -3.60 -11.41
CA GLY A 267 -1.72 -2.71 -12.52
C GLY A 267 -0.27 -2.22 -12.52
N GLY A 268 0.64 -3.04 -12.01
CA GLY A 268 2.08 -2.82 -12.17
C GLY A 268 2.51 -2.98 -13.63
N CYS A 269 3.64 -2.37 -14.04
CA CYS A 269 4.07 -2.48 -15.44
C CYS A 269 4.30 -3.95 -15.91
N PRO A 270 4.82 -4.86 -15.06
CA PRO A 270 4.86 -6.28 -15.41
C PRO A 270 3.47 -6.90 -15.61
N GLY A 271 2.48 -6.55 -14.77
CA GLY A 271 1.11 -7.04 -14.90
C GLY A 271 0.39 -6.48 -16.11
N VAL A 272 0.53 -5.19 -16.41
CA VAL A 272 0.00 -4.58 -17.66
C VAL A 272 0.60 -5.27 -18.89
N LYS A 273 1.89 -5.58 -18.86
CA LYS A 273 2.54 -6.38 -19.90
C LYS A 273 1.95 -7.79 -20.00
N ALA A 274 1.70 -8.44 -18.87
CA ALA A 274 1.07 -9.77 -18.82
C ALA A 274 -0.35 -9.75 -19.41
N VAL A 275 -1.10 -8.64 -19.26
CA VAL A 275 -2.39 -8.44 -19.95
C VAL A 275 -2.19 -8.34 -21.47
N ALA A 276 -1.22 -7.53 -21.93
CA ALA A 276 -0.91 -7.39 -23.36
C ALA A 276 -0.49 -8.73 -24.00
N GLU A 277 0.20 -9.58 -23.25
CA GLU A 277 0.64 -10.92 -23.69
C GLU A 277 -0.45 -11.99 -23.56
N GLY A 278 -1.60 -11.66 -22.97
CA GLY A 278 -2.72 -12.59 -22.77
C GLY A 278 -2.50 -13.61 -21.65
N VAL A 279 -1.53 -13.40 -20.78
CA VAL A 279 -1.28 -14.20 -19.55
C VAL A 279 -2.35 -13.91 -18.51
N ILE A 280 -2.68 -12.64 -18.34
CA ILE A 280 -3.79 -12.14 -17.51
C ILE A 280 -4.83 -11.55 -18.45
N GLY A 281 -6.11 -11.80 -18.23
CA GLY A 281 -7.18 -11.27 -19.06
C GLY A 281 -7.50 -9.81 -18.75
N ALA A 282 -7.49 -9.46 -17.46
CA ALA A 282 -7.68 -8.09 -16.94
C ALA A 282 -7.05 -7.95 -15.57
N THR A 283 -6.61 -6.72 -15.24
CA THR A 283 -6.11 -6.35 -13.92
C THR A 283 -6.70 -5.02 -13.47
N SER A 284 -7.07 -4.89 -12.19
CA SER A 284 -7.49 -3.61 -11.60
C SER A 284 -6.28 -2.89 -11.05
N GLN A 285 -5.93 -1.74 -11.65
CA GLN A 285 -4.78 -0.93 -11.25
C GLN A 285 -5.01 -0.19 -9.96
N GLN A 286 -4.00 -0.18 -9.09
CA GLN A 286 -3.87 0.59 -7.85
C GLN A 286 -2.64 1.52 -7.90
N TYR A 287 -2.51 2.41 -6.89
CA TYR A 287 -1.54 3.50 -6.92
C TYR A 287 -0.69 3.58 -5.65
N PRO A 288 0.27 2.64 -5.42
CA PRO A 288 1.06 2.55 -4.19
C PRO A 288 1.93 3.79 -3.91
N LEU A 289 2.49 4.42 -4.95
CA LEU A 289 3.27 5.65 -4.79
C LEU A 289 2.39 6.79 -4.27
N LEU A 290 1.16 6.91 -4.78
CA LEU A 290 0.21 7.95 -4.35
C LEU A 290 -0.21 7.74 -2.89
N MET A 291 -0.59 6.52 -2.50
CA MET A 291 -0.93 6.18 -1.11
C MET A 291 0.18 6.59 -0.14
N ALA A 292 1.41 6.24 -0.46
CA ALA A 292 2.56 6.51 0.39
C ALA A 292 2.93 7.99 0.44
N SER A 293 2.92 8.70 -0.70
CA SER A 293 3.22 10.13 -0.75
C SER A 293 2.21 10.94 0.04
N MET A 294 0.92 10.67 -0.13
CA MET A 294 -0.15 11.30 0.66
C MET A 294 -0.01 11.00 2.16
N GLY A 295 0.41 9.77 2.51
CA GLY A 295 0.67 9.40 3.90
C GLY A 295 1.79 10.23 4.53
N ILE A 296 2.91 10.43 3.83
CA ILE A 296 4.03 11.27 4.30
C ILE A 296 3.60 12.74 4.41
N GLU A 297 2.82 13.26 3.46
CA GLU A 297 2.26 14.62 3.51
C GLU A 297 1.37 14.79 4.76
N ALA A 298 0.51 13.80 5.05
CA ALA A 298 -0.37 13.83 6.22
C ALA A 298 0.43 13.78 7.53
N ILE A 299 1.48 12.97 7.64
CA ILE A 299 2.37 12.94 8.81
C ILE A 299 3.06 14.30 9.01
N LYS A 300 3.58 14.91 7.92
CA LYS A 300 4.20 16.23 7.99
C LYS A 300 3.22 17.30 8.43
N ALA A 301 2.01 17.33 7.88
CA ALA A 301 0.95 18.26 8.26
C ALA A 301 0.55 18.07 9.74
N PHE A 302 0.40 16.83 10.20
CA PHE A 302 0.11 16.53 11.60
C PHE A 302 1.22 17.01 12.54
N ALA A 303 2.48 16.80 12.16
CA ALA A 303 3.62 17.29 12.95
C ALA A 303 3.66 18.80 13.07
N ASP A 304 3.25 19.53 12.02
CA ASP A 304 3.25 20.99 11.98
C ASP A 304 2.04 21.63 12.68
N THR A 305 0.86 21.00 12.59
CA THR A 305 -0.42 21.61 13.01
C THR A 305 -1.13 20.87 14.15
N GLY A 306 -0.82 19.60 14.38
CA GLY A 306 -1.56 18.69 15.26
C GLY A 306 -2.88 18.18 14.67
N GLU A 307 -3.25 18.58 13.46
CA GLU A 307 -4.49 18.14 12.81
C GLU A 307 -4.32 16.79 12.12
N LYS A 308 -5.23 15.85 12.40
CA LYS A 308 -5.29 14.55 11.71
C LYS A 308 -5.89 14.69 10.31
N PRO A 309 -5.51 13.83 9.36
CA PRO A 309 -6.10 13.85 8.03
C PRO A 309 -7.60 13.57 8.10
N LYS A 310 -8.37 14.27 7.26
CA LYS A 310 -9.82 14.11 7.19
C LYS A 310 -10.17 13.21 6.01
N VAL A 311 -10.99 12.20 6.28
CA VAL A 311 -11.64 11.40 5.25
C VAL A 311 -12.84 12.20 4.71
N PRO A 312 -13.10 12.22 3.40
CA PRO A 312 -14.26 12.89 2.84
C PRO A 312 -15.58 12.41 3.46
N GLU A 313 -16.55 13.32 3.57
CA GLU A 313 -17.87 13.00 4.14
C GLU A 313 -18.54 11.83 3.39
N GLY A 314 -19.07 10.87 4.14
CA GLY A 314 -19.71 9.68 3.58
C GLY A 314 -18.76 8.54 3.21
N LEU A 315 -17.44 8.72 3.32
CA LEU A 315 -16.43 7.68 3.13
C LEU A 315 -15.83 7.25 4.48
N THR A 316 -15.35 6.01 4.53
CA THR A 316 -14.62 5.48 5.70
C THR A 316 -13.11 5.48 5.49
N PHE A 317 -12.66 5.74 4.27
CA PHE A 317 -11.23 5.82 3.89
C PHE A 317 -11.04 6.82 2.75
N LEU A 318 -9.80 7.22 2.51
CA LEU A 318 -9.43 8.04 1.37
C LEU A 318 -9.11 7.11 0.20
N ASP A 319 -10.02 7.13 -0.81
CA ASP A 319 -9.89 6.30 -2.00
C ASP A 319 -8.85 6.90 -2.97
N THR A 320 -7.85 6.10 -3.32
CA THR A 320 -6.85 6.47 -4.32
C THR A 320 -7.24 6.06 -5.75
N GLY A 321 -8.39 5.41 -5.89
CA GLY A 321 -8.96 4.97 -7.16
C GLY A 321 -8.61 3.53 -7.55
N ALA A 322 -9.42 3.00 -8.47
CA ALA A 322 -9.20 1.74 -9.17
C ALA A 322 -9.48 1.92 -10.66
N THR A 323 -8.65 1.34 -11.53
CA THR A 323 -8.85 1.40 -13.00
C THR A 323 -8.66 0.00 -13.59
N LEU A 324 -9.68 -0.52 -14.27
CA LEU A 324 -9.55 -1.80 -14.97
C LEU A 324 -8.69 -1.64 -16.24
N ILE A 325 -7.72 -2.51 -16.41
CA ILE A 325 -6.86 -2.58 -17.61
C ILE A 325 -7.10 -3.89 -18.34
N THR A 326 -7.47 -3.80 -19.60
CA THR A 326 -7.67 -4.95 -20.49
C THR A 326 -7.69 -4.51 -21.96
N ASP A 327 -7.19 -5.35 -22.87
CA ASP A 327 -7.33 -5.13 -24.32
C ASP A 327 -8.62 -5.71 -24.91
N LYS A 328 -9.47 -6.29 -24.03
CA LYS A 328 -10.78 -6.85 -24.42
C LYS A 328 -11.89 -6.15 -23.62
N PRO A 329 -12.31 -4.93 -24.01
CA PRO A 329 -13.34 -4.19 -23.28
C PRO A 329 -14.65 -4.97 -23.21
N ALA A 330 -15.32 -4.92 -22.05
CA ALA A 330 -16.60 -5.56 -21.81
C ALA A 330 -17.73 -4.52 -21.73
N THR A 331 -18.91 -4.86 -22.23
CA THR A 331 -20.08 -3.96 -22.18
C THR A 331 -20.46 -3.65 -20.74
N GLY A 332 -20.60 -2.36 -20.42
CA GLY A 332 -20.98 -1.89 -19.08
C GLY A 332 -19.87 -1.97 -18.02
N VAL A 333 -18.65 -2.28 -18.41
CA VAL A 333 -17.47 -2.27 -17.49
C VAL A 333 -16.46 -1.27 -18.04
N GLU A 334 -16.24 -0.18 -17.31
CA GLU A 334 -15.24 0.83 -17.68
C GLU A 334 -13.83 0.23 -17.60
N SER A 335 -13.04 0.46 -18.64
CA SER A 335 -11.66 -0.03 -18.71
C SER A 335 -10.81 0.83 -19.63
N ILE A 336 -9.51 0.77 -19.45
CA ILE A 336 -8.50 1.29 -20.38
C ILE A 336 -7.73 0.13 -21.01
N ASN A 337 -7.15 0.38 -22.18
CA ASN A 337 -6.29 -0.61 -22.84
C ASN A 337 -4.89 -0.65 -22.23
N THR A 338 -4.08 -1.64 -22.60
CA THR A 338 -2.71 -1.80 -22.08
C THR A 338 -1.77 -0.67 -22.49
N THR A 339 -2.01 0.02 -23.60
CA THR A 339 -1.21 1.20 -24.00
C THR A 339 -1.40 2.34 -23.01
N ASP A 340 -2.66 2.67 -22.68
CA ASP A 340 -2.98 3.69 -21.69
C ASP A 340 -2.58 3.24 -20.27
N GLY A 341 -2.72 1.95 -19.96
CA GLY A 341 -2.27 1.34 -18.71
C GLY A 341 -0.76 1.46 -18.52
N THR A 342 0.03 1.25 -19.58
CA THR A 342 1.49 1.39 -19.54
C THR A 342 1.93 2.83 -19.23
N ALA A 343 1.17 3.83 -19.65
CA ALA A 343 1.47 5.23 -19.31
C ALA A 343 1.23 5.59 -17.83
N LYS A 344 0.52 4.74 -17.10
CA LYS A 344 0.11 4.96 -15.70
C LYS A 344 0.66 3.91 -14.74
N CYS A 345 1.21 2.80 -15.25
CA CYS A 345 1.71 1.71 -14.44
C CYS A 345 2.94 2.14 -13.63
N TRP A 346 3.19 1.38 -12.60
CA TRP A 346 4.34 1.50 -11.71
C TRP A 346 5.17 0.20 -11.75
N GLY A 347 6.50 0.28 -11.60
CA GLY A 347 7.35 -0.91 -11.57
C GLY A 347 8.45 -0.91 -12.59
#